data_99c14c9bef4f8777de38228dc332c744
#
_entry.id   99c14c9bef4f8777de38228dc332c744
#
_cell.length_a   1.000
_cell.length_b   1.000
_cell.length_c   1.000
_cell.angle_alpha   90.00
_cell.angle_beta   90.00
_cell.angle_gamma   90.00
#
_symmetry.space_group_name_H-M   'P 1'
#
loop_
_entity.id
_entity.type
_entity.pdbx_description
1 polymer ?
#
loop_
_entity_poly.entity_id
_entity_poly.type
_entity_poly.pdbx_seq_one_letter_code
_entity_poly.pdbx_strand_id
1 'polypeptide(L)'
;MSRIVPLSPPYAPEIQQQFDRIMRGAPPLVLFRVMASQKRAWEKFSGGGLLDRGPLTLREREIVIDRTCALNACEYEWGVHACRRPECRRRR
;
A
#
# COMPACT_ATOMS: atom_id res chain seq x y z
N MET A 1 5.32 3.36 -15.55
CA MET A 1 5.64 4.78 -15.33
C MET A 1 4.38 5.50 -14.86
N SER A 2 4.50 6.28 -13.80
CA SER A 2 3.35 7.02 -13.25
C SER A 2 3.01 8.23 -14.12
N ARG A 3 1.71 8.41 -14.39
CA ARG A 3 1.24 9.61 -15.08
C ARG A 3 1.26 10.83 -14.17
N ILE A 4 1.15 10.59 -12.86
CA ILE A 4 1.24 11.64 -11.84
C ILE A 4 2.61 11.50 -11.20
N VAL A 5 3.30 12.62 -11.03
CA VAL A 5 4.64 12.65 -10.43
C VAL A 5 4.53 12.26 -8.96
N PRO A 6 5.19 11.18 -8.53
CA PRO A 6 5.18 10.80 -7.12
C PRO A 6 5.88 11.85 -6.26
N LEU A 7 5.43 11.97 -4.99
CA LEU A 7 6.10 12.84 -4.04
C LEU A 7 7.54 12.35 -3.80
N SER A 8 8.49 13.30 -3.80
CA SER A 8 9.90 12.99 -3.61
C SER A 8 10.37 13.34 -2.20
N PRO A 9 11.36 12.59 -1.65
CA PRO A 9 11.93 12.98 -0.36
C PRO A 9 12.68 14.33 -0.44
N PRO A 10 12.80 15.08 0.65
CA PRO A 10 12.28 14.76 1.98
C PRO A 10 10.76 14.99 2.06
N TYR A 11 10.08 14.12 2.83
CA TYR A 11 8.64 14.25 3.03
C TYR A 11 8.35 15.14 4.23
N ALA A 12 7.15 15.77 4.24
CA ALA A 12 6.69 16.50 5.41
C ALA A 12 6.64 15.55 6.62
N PRO A 13 6.92 16.05 7.85
CA PRO A 13 6.99 15.17 9.03
C PRO A 13 5.74 14.31 9.24
N GLU A 14 4.57 14.87 8.99
CA GLU A 14 3.29 14.15 9.12
C GLU A 14 3.19 12.98 8.15
N ILE A 15 3.59 13.21 6.91
CA ILE A 15 3.58 12.20 5.85
C ILE A 15 4.63 11.15 6.13
N GLN A 16 5.81 11.56 6.56
CA GLN A 16 6.89 10.63 6.91
C GLN A 16 6.46 9.70 8.04
N GLN A 17 5.80 10.21 9.08
CA GLN A 17 5.28 9.39 10.16
C GLN A 17 4.27 8.35 9.66
N GLN A 18 3.39 8.75 8.76
CA GLN A 18 2.38 7.85 8.20
C GLN A 18 3.03 6.76 7.35
N PHE A 19 4.02 7.13 6.53
CA PHE A 19 4.77 6.16 5.74
C PHE A 19 5.50 5.16 6.64
N ASP A 20 6.15 5.64 7.69
CA ASP A 20 6.88 4.78 8.62
C ASP A 20 5.94 3.80 9.33
N ARG A 21 4.74 4.26 9.69
CA ARG A 21 3.73 3.41 10.31
C ARG A 21 3.27 2.30 9.36
N ILE A 22 2.99 2.64 8.11
CA ILE A 22 2.48 1.69 7.12
C ILE A 22 3.56 0.72 6.67
N MET A 23 4.75 1.24 6.39
CA MET A 23 5.86 0.48 5.80
C MET A 23 6.86 -0.05 6.84
N ARG A 24 6.69 0.29 8.11
CA ARG A 24 7.58 -0.09 9.21
C ARG A 24 9.04 0.30 8.93
N GLY A 25 9.24 1.53 8.45
CA GLY A 25 10.56 2.07 8.15
C GLY A 25 11.10 1.74 6.77
N ALA A 26 10.44 0.87 6.00
CA ALA A 26 10.83 0.58 4.63
C ALA A 26 10.47 1.75 3.71
N PRO A 27 11.12 1.88 2.53
CA PRO A 27 10.75 2.91 1.57
C PRO A 27 9.30 2.79 1.16
N PRO A 28 8.57 3.92 1.02
CA PRO A 28 7.15 3.88 0.67
C PRO A 28 6.92 3.40 -0.76
N LEU A 29 5.81 2.70 -0.96
CA LEU A 29 5.37 2.30 -2.29
C LEU A 29 5.08 3.52 -3.15
N VAL A 30 5.28 3.38 -4.47
CA VAL A 30 4.96 4.45 -5.43
C VAL A 30 3.49 4.87 -5.30
N LEU A 31 2.59 3.92 -5.06
CA LEU A 31 1.17 4.21 -4.83
C LEU A 31 0.98 5.24 -3.71
N PHE A 32 1.63 5.04 -2.57
CA PHE A 32 1.52 5.96 -1.43
C PHE A 32 2.13 7.32 -1.74
N ARG A 33 3.24 7.34 -2.47
CA ARG A 33 3.90 8.58 -2.88
C ARG A 33 3.03 9.39 -3.85
N VAL A 34 2.33 8.71 -4.76
CA VAL A 34 1.40 9.37 -5.68
C VAL A 34 0.19 9.92 -4.92
N MET A 35 -0.40 9.12 -4.04
CA MET A 35 -1.55 9.57 -3.25
C MET A 35 -1.19 10.74 -2.33
N ALA A 36 0.00 10.72 -1.75
CA ALA A 36 0.45 11.77 -0.85
C ALA A 36 0.80 13.08 -1.56
N SER A 37 0.93 13.08 -2.89
CA SER A 37 1.14 14.31 -3.66
C SER A 37 -0.07 15.24 -3.64
N GLN A 38 -1.25 14.70 -3.27
CA GLN A 38 -2.47 15.47 -3.10
C GLN A 38 -2.95 15.32 -1.66
N LYS A 39 -2.87 16.38 -0.89
CA LYS A 39 -3.18 16.37 0.54
C LYS A 39 -4.56 15.76 0.83
N ARG A 40 -5.59 16.22 0.13
CA ARG A 40 -6.96 15.73 0.34
C ARG A 40 -7.10 14.24 0.00
N ALA A 41 -6.50 13.81 -1.10
CA ALA A 41 -6.54 12.42 -1.51
C ALA A 41 -5.87 11.52 -0.48
N TRP A 42 -4.71 11.96 0.02
CA TRP A 42 -3.98 11.22 1.05
C TRP A 42 -4.75 11.13 2.37
N GLU A 43 -5.36 12.23 2.80
CA GLU A 43 -6.14 12.25 4.05
C GLU A 43 -7.32 11.27 3.99
N LYS A 44 -8.05 11.25 2.87
CA LYS A 44 -9.16 10.33 2.69
C LYS A 44 -8.71 8.89 2.57
N PHE A 45 -7.65 8.65 1.83
CA PHE A 45 -7.08 7.32 1.64
C PHE A 45 -6.56 6.74 2.95
N SER A 46 -5.77 7.51 3.69
CA SER A 46 -5.17 7.04 4.94
C SER A 46 -6.17 6.91 6.08
N GLY A 47 -7.23 7.74 6.07
CA GLY A 47 -8.26 7.72 7.10
C GLY A 47 -9.35 6.68 6.91
N GLY A 48 -9.55 6.19 5.69
CA GLY A 48 -10.61 5.22 5.39
C GLY A 48 -10.14 3.99 4.64
N GLY A 49 -8.85 3.71 4.72
CA GLY A 49 -8.27 2.60 3.97
C GLY A 49 -8.70 1.24 4.47
N LEU A 50 -8.86 0.30 3.53
CA LEU A 50 -9.20 -1.08 3.85
C LEU A 50 -8.08 -1.83 4.57
N LEU A 51 -6.93 -1.17 4.74
CA LEU A 51 -5.79 -1.73 5.48
C LEU A 51 -5.90 -1.50 6.98
N ASP A 52 -6.90 -0.76 7.44
CA ASP A 52 -7.16 -0.57 8.86
C ASP A 52 -7.63 -1.88 9.50
N ARG A 53 -7.44 -1.95 10.82
CA ARG A 53 -7.98 -3.07 11.58
C ARG A 53 -9.50 -3.05 11.53
N GLY A 54 -10.07 -4.14 11.05
CA GLY A 54 -11.49 -4.32 10.93
C GLY A 54 -11.90 -5.71 11.41
N PRO A 55 -13.12 -6.12 11.10
CA PRO A 55 -13.63 -7.42 11.54
C PRO A 55 -12.96 -8.62 10.86
N LEU A 56 -12.26 -8.39 9.75
CA LEU A 56 -11.58 -9.48 9.03
C LEU A 56 -10.21 -9.77 9.63
N THR A 57 -9.85 -11.05 9.71
CA THR A 57 -8.48 -11.43 10.05
C THR A 57 -7.54 -11.02 8.94
N LEU A 58 -6.24 -10.98 9.23
CA LEU A 58 -5.24 -10.69 8.21
C LEU A 58 -5.33 -11.67 7.03
N ARG A 59 -5.52 -12.95 7.34
CA ARG A 59 -5.67 -13.98 6.31
C ARG A 59 -6.90 -13.75 5.43
N GLU A 60 -8.04 -13.48 6.06
CA GLU A 60 -9.30 -13.21 5.34
C GLU A 60 -9.16 -11.97 4.45
N ARG A 61 -8.57 -10.92 4.98
CA ARG A 61 -8.33 -9.69 4.23
C ARG A 61 -7.44 -9.95 3.01
N GLU A 62 -6.35 -10.69 3.17
CA GLU A 62 -5.44 -11.00 2.06
C GLU A 62 -6.11 -11.89 1.01
N ILE A 63 -6.96 -12.83 1.41
CA ILE A 63 -7.72 -13.64 0.46
C ILE A 63 -8.64 -12.77 -0.40
N VAL A 64 -9.36 -11.83 0.21
CA VAL A 64 -10.25 -10.91 -0.50
C VAL A 64 -9.46 -10.02 -1.45
N ILE A 65 -8.34 -9.46 -0.99
CA ILE A 65 -7.49 -8.59 -1.80
C ILE A 65 -6.93 -9.36 -3.00
N ASP A 66 -6.35 -10.53 -2.77
CA ASP A 66 -5.75 -11.34 -3.82
C ASP A 66 -6.81 -11.78 -4.86
N ARG A 67 -7.99 -12.17 -4.39
CA ARG A 67 -9.08 -12.55 -5.29
C ARG A 67 -9.55 -11.38 -6.14
N THR A 68 -9.69 -10.21 -5.53
CA THR A 68 -10.07 -8.98 -6.23
C THR A 68 -9.01 -8.60 -7.28
N CYS A 69 -7.74 -8.69 -6.92
CA CYS A 69 -6.65 -8.41 -7.85
C CYS A 69 -6.67 -9.36 -9.05
N ALA A 70 -6.87 -10.66 -8.80
CA ALA A 70 -6.93 -11.66 -9.87
C ALA A 70 -8.10 -11.41 -10.82
N LEU A 71 -9.29 -11.12 -10.27
CA LEU A 71 -10.48 -10.86 -11.07
C LEU A 71 -10.37 -9.59 -11.92
N ASN A 72 -9.60 -8.62 -11.47
CA ASN A 72 -9.43 -7.33 -12.15
C ASN A 72 -8.09 -7.23 -12.89
N ALA A 73 -7.33 -8.30 -12.98
CA ALA A 73 -6.00 -8.35 -13.63
C ALA A 73 -5.06 -7.27 -13.09
N CYS A 74 -5.10 -7.03 -11.79
CA CYS A 74 -4.25 -6.02 -11.14
C CYS A 74 -2.94 -6.66 -10.67
N GLU A 75 -1.96 -6.72 -11.55
CA GLU A 75 -0.66 -7.36 -11.29
C GLU A 75 0.11 -6.65 -10.19
N TYR A 76 0.04 -5.33 -10.13
CA TYR A 76 0.76 -4.54 -9.14
C TYR A 76 0.35 -4.89 -7.72
N GLU A 77 -0.94 -4.82 -7.40
CA GLU A 77 -1.45 -5.14 -6.07
C GLU A 77 -1.28 -6.62 -5.74
N TRP A 78 -1.51 -7.50 -6.71
CA TRP A 78 -1.23 -8.92 -6.54
C TRP A 78 0.20 -9.15 -6.09
N GLY A 79 1.17 -8.53 -6.77
CA GLY A 79 2.58 -8.68 -6.45
C GLY A 79 2.93 -8.15 -5.06
N VAL A 80 2.36 -7.01 -4.67
CA VAL A 80 2.58 -6.42 -3.34
C VAL A 80 2.13 -7.38 -2.24
N HIS A 81 0.94 -7.94 -2.36
CA HIS A 81 0.38 -8.82 -1.32
C HIS A 81 0.95 -10.23 -1.38
N ALA A 82 1.16 -10.78 -2.55
CA ALA A 82 1.76 -12.11 -2.72
C ALA A 82 3.18 -12.16 -2.17
N CYS A 83 3.97 -11.09 -2.36
CA CYS A 83 5.34 -11.03 -1.88
C CYS A 83 5.47 -10.88 -0.36
N ARG A 84 4.39 -10.63 0.34
CA ARG A 84 4.36 -10.63 1.80
C ARG A 84 4.26 -12.03 2.40
N ARG A 85 3.92 -13.02 1.59
CA ARG A 85 3.82 -14.41 2.05
C ARG A 85 5.23 -15.01 2.22
N PRO A 86 5.45 -15.82 3.26
CA PRO A 86 6.75 -16.45 3.48
C PRO A 86 7.25 -17.24 2.27
N GLU A 87 6.35 -17.89 1.55
CA GLU A 87 6.70 -18.68 0.38
C GLU A 87 7.30 -17.82 -0.75
N CYS A 88 6.79 -16.61 -0.92
CA CYS A 88 7.30 -15.70 -1.92
C CYS A 88 8.72 -15.23 -1.59
N ARG A 89 9.02 -15.05 -0.31
CA ARG A 89 10.36 -14.64 0.12
C ARG A 89 11.41 -15.71 -0.12
N ARG A 90 11.01 -16.97 -0.13
CA ARG A 90 11.93 -18.09 -0.36
C ARG A 90 12.33 -18.25 -1.83
N ARG A 91 11.58 -17.65 -2.75
CA ARG A 91 11.82 -17.77 -4.19
C ARG A 91 12.65 -16.63 -4.79
N ARG A 92 13.07 -15.69 -3.97
CA ARG A 92 13.90 -14.56 -4.41
C ARG A 92 15.38 -14.85 -4.26
#